data_6280701feafef653260421074ac05906
#
_entry.id   6280701feafef653260421074ac05906
#
_cell.length_a   1.000
_cell.length_b   1.000
_cell.length_c   1.000
_cell.angle_alpha   90.00
_cell.angle_beta   90.00
_cell.angle_gamma   90.00
#
_symmetry.space_group_name_H-M   'P 1'
#
loop_
_entity.id
_entity.type
_entity.pdbx_description
1 polymer ?
#
loop_
_entity_poly.entity_id
_entity_poly.type
_entity_poly.pdbx_seq_one_letter_code
_entity_poly.pdbx_strand_id
1 'polypeptide(L)'
;KESGTMEILLVSPLRPVQIILGKLTPYALLSVVNAISIILIGNLVFGVPVLGSWLLLIVTGFIFILMALSLGLMISTLTNRQETAMFISMFGLLLPTMLLSGFIFPIENMPVFLQYISYIVPAKYFLIAIKSIMLKGQGLLYFWKELLVLCGMAAVFIGISVKKFKIRLD
;
A
#
# COMPACT_ATOMS: atom_id res chain seq x y z
N LYS A 1 -5.33 9.51 18.67
CA LYS A 1 -5.07 9.01 20.03
C LYS A 1 -4.56 10.14 20.93
N GLU A 2 -3.62 10.94 20.51
CA GLU A 2 -3.04 12.03 21.32
C GLU A 2 -3.99 13.22 21.51
N SER A 3 -4.96 13.43 20.65
CA SER A 3 -5.88 14.58 20.70
C SER A 3 -7.24 14.29 21.35
N GLY A 4 -7.42 13.16 22.06
CA GLY A 4 -8.69 12.81 22.75
C GLY A 4 -9.89 12.50 21.84
N THR A 5 -9.79 12.75 20.53
CA THR A 5 -10.88 12.49 19.57
C THR A 5 -11.28 11.02 19.45
N MET A 6 -10.43 10.09 19.92
CA MET A 6 -10.76 8.68 19.96
C MET A 6 -11.85 8.36 21.00
N GLU A 7 -11.90 9.10 22.11
CA GLU A 7 -12.88 8.89 23.17
C GLU A 7 -14.30 9.15 22.67
N ILE A 8 -14.49 10.20 21.87
CA ILE A 8 -15.78 10.53 21.24
C ILE A 8 -16.24 9.43 20.27
N LEU A 9 -15.31 8.80 19.54
CA LEU A 9 -15.61 7.70 18.63
C LEU A 9 -15.94 6.40 19.36
N LEU A 10 -15.38 6.19 20.57
CA LEU A 10 -15.63 5.00 21.38
C LEU A 10 -17.01 5.03 22.07
N VAL A 11 -17.57 6.21 22.32
CA VAL A 11 -18.94 6.37 22.85
C VAL A 11 -20.01 6.19 21.76
N SER A 12 -19.60 6.23 20.50
CA SER A 12 -20.48 6.02 19.35
C SER A 12 -20.82 4.51 19.17
N PRO A 13 -22.06 4.14 18.83
CA PRO A 13 -22.48 2.74 18.60
C PRO A 13 -21.92 2.15 17.29
N LEU A 14 -20.84 2.71 16.74
CA LEU A 14 -20.21 2.29 15.49
C LEU A 14 -19.34 1.05 15.69
N ARG A 15 -19.42 0.12 14.75
CA ARG A 15 -18.53 -1.04 14.71
C ARG A 15 -17.10 -0.62 14.33
N PRO A 16 -16.05 -1.25 14.88
CA PRO A 16 -14.65 -0.93 14.56
C PRO A 16 -14.35 -0.86 13.06
N VAL A 17 -14.98 -1.75 12.28
CA VAL A 17 -14.83 -1.79 10.81
C VAL A 17 -15.39 -0.52 10.16
N GLN A 18 -16.51 0.03 10.66
CA GLN A 18 -17.10 1.26 10.11
C GLN A 18 -16.21 2.47 10.37
N ILE A 19 -15.58 2.54 11.55
CA ILE A 19 -14.63 3.59 11.89
C ILE A 19 -13.38 3.51 11.00
N ILE A 20 -12.89 2.30 10.77
CA ILE A 20 -11.73 2.05 9.90
C ILE A 20 -12.05 2.46 8.46
N LEU A 21 -13.16 1.99 7.91
CA LEU A 21 -13.57 2.32 6.54
C LEU A 21 -13.81 3.83 6.37
N GLY A 22 -14.50 4.46 7.33
CA GLY A 22 -14.74 5.90 7.29
C GLY A 22 -13.44 6.73 7.27
N LYS A 23 -12.40 6.28 7.97
CA LYS A 23 -11.08 6.92 7.92
C LYS A 23 -10.30 6.64 6.64
N LEU A 24 -10.38 5.42 6.10
CA LEU A 24 -9.64 5.03 4.91
C LEU A 24 -10.21 5.62 3.62
N THR A 25 -11.54 5.79 3.53
CA THR A 25 -12.23 6.26 2.32
C THR A 25 -11.68 7.59 1.78
N PRO A 26 -11.56 8.68 2.57
CA PRO A 26 -11.04 9.95 2.04
C PRO A 26 -9.58 9.83 1.57
N TYR A 27 -8.75 9.07 2.28
CA TYR A 27 -7.37 8.83 1.86
C TYR A 27 -7.27 7.99 0.60
N ALA A 28 -8.16 6.99 0.44
CA ALA A 28 -8.24 6.20 -0.78
C ALA A 28 -8.59 7.06 -2.00
N LEU A 29 -9.58 7.94 -1.86
CA LEU A 29 -9.98 8.87 -2.93
C LEU A 29 -8.83 9.80 -3.32
N LEU A 30 -8.18 10.43 -2.35
CA LEU A 30 -7.02 11.29 -2.60
C LEU A 30 -5.87 10.52 -3.26
N SER A 31 -5.61 9.30 -2.83
CA SER A 31 -4.56 8.46 -3.41
C SER A 31 -4.86 8.06 -4.84
N VAL A 32 -6.13 7.77 -5.18
CA VAL A 32 -6.54 7.47 -6.56
C VAL A 32 -6.35 8.69 -7.45
N VAL A 33 -6.76 9.88 -7.01
CA VAL A 33 -6.55 11.13 -7.77
C VAL A 33 -5.06 11.38 -8.00
N ASN A 34 -4.23 11.22 -6.96
CA ASN A 34 -2.77 11.34 -7.08
C ASN A 34 -2.19 10.32 -8.07
N ALA A 35 -2.58 9.05 -7.97
CA ALA A 35 -2.09 7.99 -8.86
C ALA A 35 -2.44 8.28 -10.33
N ILE A 36 -3.67 8.67 -10.61
CA ILE A 36 -4.10 9.07 -11.96
C ILE A 36 -3.29 10.27 -12.45
N SER A 37 -3.10 11.28 -11.62
CA SER A 37 -2.32 12.48 -11.96
C SER A 37 -0.87 12.13 -12.31
N ILE A 38 -0.23 11.25 -11.52
CA ILE A 38 1.16 10.80 -11.77
C ILE A 38 1.25 10.04 -13.08
N ILE A 39 0.31 9.14 -13.35
CA ILE A 39 0.29 8.36 -14.60
C ILE A 39 0.10 9.29 -15.81
N LEU A 40 -0.82 10.26 -15.73
CA LEU A 40 -1.07 11.22 -16.79
C LEU A 40 0.16 12.12 -17.03
N ILE A 41 0.77 12.64 -15.99
CA ILE A 41 2.00 13.46 -16.12
C ILE A 41 3.12 12.60 -16.70
N GLY A 42 3.29 11.36 -16.23
CA GLY A 42 4.27 10.43 -16.76
C GLY A 42 4.11 10.16 -18.25
N ASN A 43 2.88 9.99 -18.69
CA ASN A 43 2.58 9.75 -20.10
C ASN A 43 2.68 11.02 -20.96
N LEU A 44 2.06 12.14 -20.55
CA LEU A 44 1.95 13.36 -21.35
C LEU A 44 3.22 14.20 -21.33
N VAL A 45 3.90 14.32 -20.18
CA VAL A 45 5.07 15.18 -20.02
C VAL A 45 6.36 14.42 -20.27
N PHE A 46 6.48 13.21 -19.73
CA PHE A 46 7.69 12.40 -19.84
C PHE A 46 7.67 11.40 -21.00
N GLY A 47 6.55 11.29 -21.72
CA GLY A 47 6.43 10.38 -22.87
C GLY A 47 6.53 8.90 -22.49
N VAL A 48 6.26 8.54 -21.23
CA VAL A 48 6.32 7.13 -20.81
C VAL A 48 5.17 6.38 -21.48
N PRO A 49 5.45 5.37 -22.31
CA PRO A 49 4.41 4.67 -23.04
C PRO A 49 3.55 3.82 -22.10
N VAL A 50 2.25 3.79 -22.34
CA VAL A 50 1.31 2.85 -21.73
C VAL A 50 0.88 1.89 -22.83
N LEU A 51 1.65 0.81 -23.04
CA LEU A 51 1.41 -0.17 -24.09
C LEU A 51 0.25 -1.11 -23.76
N GLY A 52 -0.07 -1.28 -22.48
CA GLY A 52 -1.13 -2.15 -22.01
C GLY A 52 -2.45 -1.44 -21.78
N SER A 53 -3.38 -2.15 -21.15
CA SER A 53 -4.72 -1.63 -20.85
C SER A 53 -4.70 -0.61 -19.72
N TRP A 54 -5.25 0.59 -19.96
CA TRP A 54 -5.47 1.64 -18.94
C TRP A 54 -6.32 1.13 -17.78
N LEU A 55 -7.34 0.31 -18.06
CA LEU A 55 -8.19 -0.27 -17.03
C LEU A 55 -7.37 -1.14 -16.06
N LEU A 56 -6.51 -2.02 -16.60
CA LEU A 56 -5.64 -2.86 -15.78
C LEU A 56 -4.68 -2.04 -14.92
N LEU A 57 -4.16 -0.96 -15.46
CA LEU A 57 -3.26 -0.04 -14.75
C LEU A 57 -3.96 0.61 -13.55
N ILE A 58 -5.19 1.11 -13.76
CA ILE A 58 -6.00 1.73 -12.70
C ILE A 58 -6.37 0.70 -11.63
N VAL A 59 -6.82 -0.49 -12.03
CA VAL A 59 -7.19 -1.57 -11.09
C VAL A 59 -5.98 -2.01 -10.26
N THR A 60 -4.82 -2.21 -10.89
CA THR A 60 -3.58 -2.57 -10.21
C THR A 60 -3.15 -1.48 -9.22
N GLY A 61 -3.23 -0.21 -9.64
CA GLY A 61 -2.97 0.94 -8.78
C GLY A 61 -3.91 0.99 -7.58
N PHE A 62 -5.20 0.73 -7.80
CA PHE A 62 -6.20 0.72 -6.73
C PHE A 62 -5.93 -0.40 -5.70
N ILE A 63 -5.59 -1.61 -6.16
CA ILE A 63 -5.21 -2.73 -5.27
C ILE A 63 -3.99 -2.34 -4.43
N PHE A 64 -2.98 -1.72 -5.04
CA PHE A 64 -1.80 -1.27 -4.32
C PHE A 64 -2.11 -0.17 -3.31
N ILE A 65 -2.97 0.80 -3.65
CA ILE A 65 -3.44 1.84 -2.72
C ILE A 65 -4.13 1.22 -1.51
N LEU A 66 -5.05 0.26 -1.72
CA LEU A 66 -5.72 -0.44 -0.62
C LEU A 66 -4.72 -1.18 0.27
N MET A 67 -3.74 -1.86 -0.31
CA MET A 67 -2.69 -2.54 0.42
C MET A 67 -1.85 -1.54 1.24
N ALA A 68 -1.40 -0.43 0.64
CA ALA A 68 -0.59 0.58 1.31
C ALA A 68 -1.35 1.26 2.48
N LEU A 69 -2.63 1.59 2.27
CA LEU A 69 -3.50 2.14 3.32
C LEU A 69 -3.72 1.14 4.46
N SER A 70 -3.89 -0.15 4.14
CA SER A 70 -4.03 -1.22 5.12
C SER A 70 -2.78 -1.36 5.99
N LEU A 71 -1.61 -1.23 5.40
CA LEU A 71 -0.33 -1.28 6.08
C LEU A 71 -0.13 -0.05 6.98
N GLY A 72 -0.45 1.15 6.49
CA GLY A 72 -0.46 2.38 7.29
C GLY A 72 -1.41 2.30 8.48
N LEU A 73 -2.61 1.73 8.28
CA LEU A 73 -3.56 1.48 9.36
C LEU A 73 -2.98 0.51 10.40
N MET A 74 -2.35 -0.58 9.97
CA MET A 74 -1.71 -1.53 10.87
C MET A 74 -0.66 -0.86 11.74
N ILE A 75 0.23 -0.05 11.18
CA ILE A 75 1.23 0.70 11.94
C ILE A 75 0.55 1.65 12.94
N SER A 76 -0.45 2.39 12.50
CA SER A 76 -1.22 3.30 13.37
C SER A 76 -1.92 2.57 14.53
N THR A 77 -2.35 1.33 14.34
CA THR A 77 -2.98 0.54 15.41
C THR A 77 -1.97 -0.03 16.39
N LEU A 78 -0.77 -0.37 15.90
CA LEU A 78 0.31 -0.94 16.70
C LEU A 78 1.07 0.10 17.54
N THR A 79 1.03 1.37 17.15
CA THR A 79 1.75 2.46 17.80
C THR A 79 0.82 3.30 18.66
N ASN A 80 1.35 3.78 19.80
CA ASN A 80 0.62 4.67 20.70
C ASN A 80 0.95 6.14 20.45
N ARG A 81 2.16 6.44 19.96
CA ARG A 81 2.66 7.80 19.70
C ARG A 81 2.79 8.03 18.20
N GLN A 82 2.43 9.23 17.77
CA GLN A 82 2.53 9.63 16.37
C GLN A 82 3.98 9.62 15.86
N GLU A 83 4.91 10.11 16.69
CA GLU A 83 6.35 10.10 16.36
C GLU A 83 6.86 8.68 16.07
N THR A 84 6.51 7.70 16.91
CA THR A 84 6.89 6.29 16.70
C THR A 84 6.33 5.74 15.40
N ALA A 85 5.06 6.07 15.05
CA ALA A 85 4.46 5.67 13.80
C ALA A 85 5.21 6.27 12.60
N MET A 86 5.61 7.55 12.69
CA MET A 86 6.40 8.22 11.64
C MET A 86 7.77 7.57 11.46
N PHE A 87 8.49 7.27 12.54
CA PHE A 87 9.79 6.60 12.49
C PHE A 87 9.68 5.20 11.86
N ILE A 88 8.70 4.40 12.27
CA ILE A 88 8.47 3.06 11.70
C ILE A 88 8.13 3.17 10.21
N SER A 89 7.31 4.14 9.82
CA SER A 89 6.95 4.35 8.40
C SER A 89 8.15 4.79 7.58
N MET A 90 8.97 5.70 8.09
CA MET A 90 10.11 6.24 7.37
C MET A 90 11.24 5.20 7.25
N PHE A 91 11.66 4.61 8.35
CA PHE A 91 12.79 3.68 8.36
C PHE A 91 12.40 2.23 8.09
N GLY A 92 11.22 1.80 8.54
CA GLY A 92 10.74 0.42 8.39
C GLY A 92 10.05 0.15 7.06
N LEU A 93 9.51 1.16 6.38
CA LEU A 93 8.82 0.99 5.11
C LEU A 93 9.52 1.68 3.96
N LEU A 94 9.80 2.99 4.07
CA LEU A 94 10.30 3.77 2.94
C LEU A 94 11.69 3.30 2.51
N LEU A 95 12.62 3.09 3.46
CA LEU A 95 13.97 2.61 3.12
C LEU A 95 13.96 1.21 2.50
N PRO A 96 13.34 0.17 3.10
CA PRO A 96 13.25 -1.14 2.46
C PRO A 96 12.53 -1.11 1.13
N THR A 97 11.47 -0.28 1.00
CA THR A 97 10.75 -0.14 -0.25
C THR A 97 11.64 0.42 -1.35
N MET A 98 12.41 1.48 -1.09
CA MET A 98 13.31 2.06 -2.09
C MET A 98 14.42 1.10 -2.49
N LEU A 99 15.01 0.39 -1.53
CA LEU A 99 16.17 -0.47 -1.78
C LEU A 99 15.77 -1.86 -2.31
N LEU A 100 14.74 -2.48 -1.75
CA LEU A 100 14.41 -3.90 -1.97
C LEU A 100 13.22 -4.14 -2.91
N SER A 101 12.58 -3.09 -3.43
CA SER A 101 11.49 -3.24 -4.40
C SER A 101 11.95 -3.56 -5.83
N GLY A 102 13.23 -3.38 -6.13
CA GLY A 102 13.75 -3.45 -7.50
C GLY A 102 13.54 -2.13 -8.28
N PHE A 103 13.31 -1.01 -7.55
CA PHE A 103 13.18 0.31 -8.17
C PHE A 103 14.54 0.91 -8.51
N ILE A 104 15.47 0.98 -7.54
CA ILE A 104 16.82 1.55 -7.73
C ILE A 104 17.78 0.47 -8.21
N PHE A 105 17.80 -0.68 -7.53
CA PHE A 105 18.69 -1.78 -7.84
C PHE A 105 17.90 -2.99 -8.30
N PRO A 106 18.24 -3.63 -9.44
CA PRO A 106 17.63 -4.89 -9.85
C PRO A 106 17.84 -5.95 -8.75
N ILE A 107 16.74 -6.64 -8.39
CA ILE A 107 16.75 -7.62 -7.29
C ILE A 107 17.72 -8.78 -7.60
N GLU A 108 17.89 -9.11 -8.88
CA GLU A 108 18.77 -10.18 -9.38
C GLU A 108 20.25 -9.94 -9.03
N ASN A 109 20.66 -8.67 -8.90
CA ASN A 109 22.03 -8.26 -8.58
C ASN A 109 22.29 -8.15 -7.07
N MET A 110 21.27 -8.42 -6.24
CA MET A 110 21.42 -8.36 -4.79
C MET A 110 21.92 -9.69 -4.21
N PRO A 111 22.63 -9.66 -3.07
CA PRO A 111 22.93 -10.88 -2.31
C PRO A 111 21.66 -11.68 -2.03
N VAL A 112 21.78 -13.00 -2.05
CA VAL A 112 20.63 -13.93 -1.91
C VAL A 112 19.79 -13.64 -0.66
N PHE A 113 20.42 -13.26 0.44
CA PHE A 113 19.73 -12.85 1.67
C PHE A 113 18.77 -11.67 1.45
N LEU A 114 19.20 -10.63 0.73
CA LEU A 114 18.35 -9.46 0.43
C LEU A 114 17.23 -9.80 -0.55
N GLN A 115 17.46 -10.73 -1.46
CA GLN A 115 16.43 -11.23 -2.37
C GLN A 115 15.27 -11.87 -1.58
N TYR A 116 15.57 -12.67 -0.53
CA TYR A 116 14.52 -13.26 0.33
C TYR A 116 13.74 -12.18 1.09
N ILE A 117 14.41 -11.17 1.64
CA ILE A 117 13.74 -10.06 2.33
C ILE A 117 12.85 -9.27 1.36
N SER A 118 13.25 -9.13 0.10
CA SER A 118 12.46 -8.42 -0.91
C SER A 118 11.07 -9.02 -1.14
N TYR A 119 10.85 -10.31 -0.84
CA TYR A 119 9.53 -10.94 -0.95
C TYR A 119 8.50 -10.41 0.06
N ILE A 120 8.97 -9.82 1.16
CA ILE A 120 8.10 -9.21 2.17
C ILE A 120 7.68 -7.79 1.76
N VAL A 121 8.40 -7.16 0.82
CA VAL A 121 8.18 -5.79 0.39
C VAL A 121 7.06 -5.73 -0.66
N PRO A 122 5.89 -5.14 -0.34
CA PRO A 122 4.74 -5.12 -1.26
C PRO A 122 5.01 -4.37 -2.56
N ALA A 123 5.81 -3.31 -2.51
CA ALA A 123 6.14 -2.50 -3.67
C ALA A 123 6.85 -3.27 -4.78
N LYS A 124 7.56 -4.36 -4.47
CA LYS A 124 8.14 -5.28 -5.45
C LYS A 124 7.09 -5.81 -6.42
N TYR A 125 6.00 -6.35 -5.89
CA TYR A 125 4.93 -6.95 -6.68
C TYR A 125 4.21 -5.90 -7.53
N PHE A 126 4.01 -4.71 -6.97
CA PHE A 126 3.43 -3.60 -7.70
C PHE A 126 4.32 -3.13 -8.86
N LEU A 127 5.64 -3.02 -8.64
CA LEU A 127 6.57 -2.64 -9.70
C LEU A 127 6.65 -3.67 -10.83
N ILE A 128 6.59 -4.96 -10.51
CA ILE A 128 6.53 -6.02 -11.52
C ILE A 128 5.25 -5.88 -12.35
N ALA A 129 4.10 -5.71 -11.70
CA ALA A 129 2.82 -5.56 -12.37
C ALA A 129 2.77 -4.29 -13.25
N ILE A 130 3.21 -3.14 -12.73
CA ILE A 130 3.21 -1.87 -13.49
C ILE A 130 4.13 -1.92 -14.70
N LYS A 131 5.35 -2.46 -14.54
CA LYS A 131 6.30 -2.64 -15.65
C LYS A 131 5.73 -3.59 -16.71
N SER A 132 5.05 -4.65 -16.31
CA SER A 132 4.39 -5.60 -17.23
C SER A 132 3.27 -4.93 -18.03
N ILE A 133 2.47 -4.09 -17.43
CA ILE A 133 1.40 -3.36 -18.09
C ILE A 133 1.96 -2.24 -18.99
N MET A 134 2.74 -1.32 -18.41
CA MET A 134 3.14 -0.09 -19.10
C MET A 134 4.18 -0.34 -20.18
N LEU A 135 5.23 -1.13 -19.88
CA LEU A 135 6.39 -1.28 -20.76
C LEU A 135 6.29 -2.50 -21.67
N LYS A 136 5.63 -3.57 -21.23
CA LYS A 136 5.53 -4.82 -21.99
C LYS A 136 4.16 -5.03 -22.66
N GLY A 137 3.14 -4.22 -22.32
CA GLY A 137 1.78 -4.37 -22.83
C GLY A 137 1.11 -5.70 -22.46
N GLN A 138 1.56 -6.35 -21.38
CA GLN A 138 1.09 -7.67 -20.99
C GLN A 138 -0.28 -7.60 -20.32
N GLY A 139 -1.10 -8.63 -20.57
CA GLY A 139 -2.41 -8.78 -19.90
C GLY A 139 -2.32 -9.39 -18.51
N LEU A 140 -3.47 -9.46 -17.83
CA LEU A 140 -3.63 -9.95 -16.46
C LEU A 140 -2.98 -11.32 -16.20
N LEU A 141 -2.99 -12.22 -17.19
CA LEU A 141 -2.46 -13.59 -17.06
C LEU A 141 -0.97 -13.65 -16.73
N TYR A 142 -0.21 -12.59 -17.00
CA TYR A 142 1.23 -12.57 -16.76
C TYR A 142 1.63 -12.15 -15.36
N PHE A 143 0.77 -11.38 -14.66
CA PHE A 143 1.08 -10.83 -13.33
C PHE A 143 -0.06 -11.03 -12.30
N TRP A 144 -0.96 -12.00 -12.54
CA TRP A 144 -2.06 -12.31 -11.60
C TRP A 144 -1.55 -12.76 -10.22
N LYS A 145 -0.38 -13.43 -10.18
CA LYS A 145 0.25 -13.87 -8.93
C LYS A 145 0.64 -12.68 -8.05
N GLU A 146 1.20 -11.65 -8.65
CA GLU A 146 1.59 -10.42 -7.99
C GLU A 146 0.37 -9.70 -7.39
N LEU A 147 -0.73 -9.66 -8.13
CA LEU A 147 -1.99 -9.10 -7.63
C LEU A 147 -2.57 -9.92 -6.47
N LEU A 148 -2.53 -11.25 -6.55
CA LEU A 148 -2.98 -12.11 -5.46
C LEU A 148 -2.14 -11.90 -4.19
N VAL A 149 -0.83 -11.75 -4.32
CA VAL A 149 0.05 -11.46 -3.18
C VAL A 149 -0.31 -10.10 -2.57
N LEU A 150 -0.52 -9.06 -3.37
CA LEU A 150 -0.92 -7.74 -2.88
C LEU A 150 -2.27 -7.78 -2.16
N CYS A 151 -3.28 -8.47 -2.72
CA CYS A 151 -4.57 -8.66 -2.07
C CYS A 151 -4.45 -9.47 -0.77
N GLY A 152 -3.65 -10.52 -0.77
CA GLY A 152 -3.37 -11.32 0.43
C GLY A 152 -2.70 -10.50 1.53
N MET A 153 -1.69 -9.71 1.20
CA MET A 153 -1.04 -8.78 2.13
C MET A 153 -2.03 -7.76 2.69
N ALA A 154 -2.87 -7.15 1.84
CA ALA A 154 -3.89 -6.21 2.28
C ALA A 154 -4.87 -6.86 3.28
N ALA A 155 -5.35 -8.07 2.98
CA ALA A 155 -6.25 -8.82 3.86
C ALA A 155 -5.61 -9.13 5.22
N VAL A 156 -4.33 -9.55 5.23
CA VAL A 156 -3.58 -9.81 6.46
C VAL A 156 -3.43 -8.53 7.30
N PHE A 157 -3.04 -7.40 6.69
CA PHE A 157 -2.85 -6.14 7.40
C PHE A 157 -4.17 -5.60 7.97
N ILE A 158 -5.26 -5.69 7.22
CA ILE A 158 -6.61 -5.34 7.71
C ILE A 158 -7.00 -6.27 8.87
N GLY A 159 -6.79 -7.58 8.73
CA GLY A 159 -7.11 -8.57 9.77
C GLY A 159 -6.37 -8.30 11.08
N ILE A 160 -5.07 -7.98 11.01
CA ILE A 160 -4.27 -7.60 12.19
C ILE A 160 -4.79 -6.29 12.79
N SER A 161 -5.11 -5.31 11.95
CA SER A 161 -5.62 -4.01 12.40
C SER A 161 -6.94 -4.15 13.13
N VAL A 162 -7.88 -4.92 12.59
CA VAL A 162 -9.19 -5.17 13.21
C VAL A 162 -9.05 -5.91 14.54
N LYS A 163 -8.19 -6.95 14.60
CA LYS A 163 -7.95 -7.69 15.85
C LYS A 163 -7.30 -6.85 16.95
N LYS A 164 -6.38 -5.96 16.57
CA LYS A 164 -5.67 -5.09 17.51
C LYS A 164 -6.36 -3.76 17.79
N PHE A 165 -7.42 -3.47 17.04
CA PHE A 165 -8.29 -2.34 17.32
C PHE A 165 -9.12 -2.65 18.57
N LYS A 166 -8.45 -2.63 19.73
CA LYS A 166 -9.12 -2.79 21.01
C LYS A 166 -9.92 -1.53 21.28
N ILE A 167 -11.23 -1.73 21.45
CA ILE A 167 -12.11 -0.83 22.18
C ILE A 167 -11.68 -0.95 23.65
N ARG A 168 -10.69 -0.19 24.06
CA ARG A 168 -10.25 -0.17 25.44
C ARG A 168 -10.69 1.16 26.03
N LEU A 169 -11.74 1.08 26.82
CA LEU A 169 -12.05 2.00 27.90
C LEU A 169 -11.25 1.47 29.12
N ASP A 170 -10.02 1.90 29.31
CA ASP A 170 -9.27 1.82 30.55
C ASP A 170 -8.80 3.23 30.88
#